data_356069d773303e5a92f8be931675a2aa
#
_entry.id   356069d773303e5a92f8be931675a2aa
#
_cell.length_a   1.000
_cell.length_b   1.000
_cell.length_c   1.000
_cell.angle_alpha   90.00
_cell.angle_beta   90.00
_cell.angle_gamma   90.00
#
_symmetry.space_group_name_H-M   'P 1'
#
loop_
_entity.id
_entity.type
_entity.pdbx_description
1 polymer ?
#
loop_
_entity_poly.entity_id
_entity_poly.type
_entity_poly.pdbx_seq_one_letter_code
_entity_poly.pdbx_strand_id
1 'polypeptide(L)' 'MAANAFVRARIDEDLKNQAADVLAGMGLTISDLVRITLTKVAREKALPFDLREPNQLTIQS' A
#
# COMPACT_ATOMS: atom_id res chain seq x y z
N MET A 1 -10.88 -18.14 4.49
CA MET A 1 -10.38 -17.10 5.34
C MET A 1 -11.39 -15.98 5.48
N ALA A 2 -11.68 -15.59 6.67
CA ALA A 2 -12.70 -14.59 6.91
C ALA A 2 -12.13 -13.19 6.73
N ALA A 3 -12.89 -12.34 6.10
CA ALA A 3 -12.50 -10.96 5.91
C ALA A 3 -13.24 -10.12 6.94
N ASN A 4 -12.88 -10.30 8.20
CA ASN A 4 -13.62 -9.66 9.27
C ASN A 4 -12.82 -8.60 10.02
N ALA A 5 -11.74 -8.13 9.42
CA ALA A 5 -10.96 -7.07 10.01
C ALA A 5 -10.81 -5.92 9.02
N PHE A 6 -10.63 -4.72 9.55
CA PHE A 6 -10.47 -3.55 8.72
C PHE A 6 -9.08 -2.97 8.88
N VAL A 7 -8.57 -2.42 7.80
CA VAL A 7 -7.32 -1.69 7.83
C VAL A 7 -7.63 -0.26 7.46
N ARG A 8 -7.13 0.68 8.24
CA ARG A 8 -7.36 2.10 7.99
C ARG A 8 -6.05 2.84 7.99
N ALA A 9 -5.97 3.82 7.13
CA ALA A 9 -4.78 4.66 7.06
C ALA A 9 -5.21 6.04 6.61
N ARG A 10 -4.50 7.04 7.08
CA ARG A 10 -4.75 8.41 6.65
C ARG A 10 -3.70 8.79 5.64
N ILE A 11 -4.15 9.27 4.51
CA ILE A 11 -3.24 9.74 3.48
C ILE A 11 -3.84 10.99 2.87
N ASP A 12 -3.00 11.70 2.13
CA ASP A 12 -3.42 12.89 1.43
C ASP A 12 -4.48 12.51 0.40
N GLU A 13 -5.50 13.35 0.29
CA GLU A 13 -6.61 13.05 -0.62
C GLU A 13 -6.16 13.03 -2.07
N ASP A 14 -5.28 13.93 -2.46
CA ASP A 14 -4.79 13.95 -3.82
C ASP A 14 -4.03 12.68 -4.13
N LEU A 15 -3.23 12.24 -3.19
CA LEU A 15 -2.48 11.00 -3.36
C LEU A 15 -3.43 9.82 -3.51
N LYS A 16 -4.46 9.78 -2.69
CA LYS A 16 -5.43 8.71 -2.78
C LYS A 16 -6.09 8.68 -4.15
N ASN A 17 -6.47 9.86 -4.65
CA ASN A 17 -7.14 9.94 -5.94
C ASN A 17 -6.24 9.53 -7.08
N GLN A 18 -4.98 9.94 -7.02
CA GLN A 18 -4.03 9.57 -8.06
C GLN A 18 -3.79 8.07 -8.08
N ALA A 19 -3.65 7.50 -6.90
CA ALA A 19 -3.44 6.06 -6.81
C ALA A 19 -4.66 5.30 -7.29
N ALA A 20 -5.85 5.79 -6.95
CA ALA A 20 -7.08 5.14 -7.38
C ALA A 20 -7.21 5.15 -8.90
N ASP A 21 -6.82 6.26 -9.53
CA ASP A 21 -6.87 6.36 -10.98
C ASP A 21 -5.94 5.36 -11.63
N VAL A 22 -4.73 5.25 -11.14
CA VAL A 22 -3.77 4.31 -11.70
C VAL A 22 -4.25 2.89 -11.52
N LEU A 23 -4.75 2.58 -10.34
CA LEU A 23 -5.24 1.23 -10.07
C LEU A 23 -6.45 0.89 -10.91
N ALA A 24 -7.33 1.87 -11.12
CA ALA A 24 -8.51 1.65 -11.94
C ALA A 24 -8.11 1.26 -13.36
N GLY A 25 -7.03 1.86 -13.86
CA GLY A 25 -6.52 1.49 -15.17
C GLY A 25 -6.04 0.06 -15.24
N MET A 26 -5.76 -0.53 -14.09
CA MET A 26 -5.34 -1.93 -14.02
C MET A 26 -6.47 -2.85 -13.59
N GLY A 27 -7.66 -2.30 -13.39
CA GLY A 27 -8.78 -3.11 -12.93
C GLY A 27 -8.77 -3.40 -11.45
N LEU A 28 -8.09 -2.57 -10.69
CA LEU A 28 -7.94 -2.78 -9.25
C LEU A 28 -8.49 -1.60 -8.47
N THR A 29 -8.75 -1.84 -7.20
CA THR A 29 -9.13 -0.78 -6.27
C THR A 29 -8.03 -0.64 -5.23
N ILE A 30 -8.12 0.43 -4.43
CA ILE A 30 -7.18 0.61 -3.35
C ILE A 30 -7.31 -0.53 -2.34
N SER A 31 -8.53 -0.98 -2.08
CA SER A 31 -8.72 -2.12 -1.18
C SER A 31 -8.04 -3.38 -1.71
N ASP A 32 -8.11 -3.59 -3.01
CA ASP A 32 -7.42 -4.73 -3.62
C ASP A 32 -5.93 -4.64 -3.37
N LEU A 33 -5.38 -3.45 -3.59
CA LEU A 33 -3.95 -3.26 -3.39
C LEU A 33 -3.55 -3.55 -1.96
N VAL A 34 -4.34 -3.05 -1.01
CA VAL A 34 -4.03 -3.27 0.40
C VAL A 34 -4.02 -4.76 0.71
N ARG A 35 -5.03 -5.48 0.24
CA ARG A 35 -5.11 -6.91 0.51
C ARG A 35 -3.94 -7.65 -0.11
N ILE A 36 -3.63 -7.32 -1.34
CA ILE A 36 -2.54 -8.00 -2.04
C ILE A 36 -1.21 -7.74 -1.33
N THR A 37 -0.98 -6.48 -0.98
CA THR A 37 0.28 -6.13 -0.35
C THR A 37 0.42 -6.78 1.01
N LEU A 38 -0.64 -6.74 1.81
CA LEU A 38 -0.57 -7.34 3.13
C LEU A 38 -0.41 -8.84 3.06
N THR A 39 -1.07 -9.46 2.09
CA THR A 39 -0.93 -10.89 1.90
C THR A 39 0.52 -11.24 1.60
N LYS A 40 1.13 -10.48 0.72
CA LYS A 40 2.50 -10.75 0.33
C LYS A 40 3.45 -10.53 1.51
N VAL A 41 3.25 -9.47 2.26
CA VAL A 41 4.07 -9.21 3.44
C VAL A 41 3.97 -10.35 4.44
N ALA A 42 2.76 -10.81 4.67
CA ALA A 42 2.55 -11.86 5.66
C ALA A 42 3.18 -13.18 5.21
N ARG A 43 3.08 -13.48 3.93
CA ARG A 43 3.60 -14.75 3.43
C ARG A 43 5.11 -14.76 3.37
N GLU A 44 5.70 -13.67 2.97
CA GLU A 44 7.15 -13.62 2.81
C GLU A 44 7.86 -13.12 4.05
N LYS A 45 7.09 -12.55 4.97
CA LYS A 45 7.62 -11.96 6.20
C LYS A 45 8.66 -10.91 5.88
N ALA A 46 8.40 -10.18 4.80
CA ALA A 46 9.29 -9.12 4.35
C ALA A 46 8.49 -8.18 3.48
N LEU A 47 8.96 -6.95 3.36
CA LEU A 47 8.31 -5.99 2.50
C LEU A 47 8.59 -6.32 1.04
N PRO A 48 7.60 -6.11 0.16
CA PRO A 48 7.81 -6.36 -1.26
C PRO A 48 8.67 -5.29 -1.94
N PHE A 49 9.10 -4.31 -1.19
CA PHE A 49 9.93 -3.24 -1.71
C PHE A 49 10.82 -2.73 -0.60
N ASP A 50 11.82 -1.97 -1.00
CA ASP A 50 12.78 -1.44 -0.04
C ASP A 50 12.32 -0.09 0.44
N LEU A 51 12.11 0.04 1.74
CA LEU A 51 11.71 1.30 2.33
C LEU A 51 12.88 2.23 2.57
N ARG A 52 14.08 1.76 2.39
CA ARG A 52 15.26 2.58 2.62
C ARG A 52 15.61 3.34 1.37
N GLU A 53 14.77 4.26 1.01
CA GLU A 53 15.06 5.11 -0.11
C GLU A 53 15.86 6.31 0.37
N PRO A 54 16.79 6.76 -0.43
CA PRO A 54 17.66 7.85 0.01
C PRO A 54 16.91 9.08 0.48
N ASN A 55 15.92 9.49 -0.26
CA ASN A 55 15.20 10.69 0.13
C ASN A 55 14.40 10.49 1.40
N GLN A 56 13.95 9.29 1.66
CA GLN A 56 13.22 9.05 2.89
C GLN A 56 14.14 9.01 4.07
N LEU A 57 15.27 8.40 3.89
CA LEU A 57 16.21 8.30 4.99
C LEU A 57 16.75 9.66 5.37
N THR A 58 16.98 10.49 4.39
CA THR A 58 17.51 11.80 4.70
C THR A 58 16.55 12.60 5.51
N ILE A 59 15.31 12.39 5.34
CA ILE A 59 14.32 13.12 6.10
C ILE A 59 14.44 12.81 7.55
N GLN A 60 14.75 11.60 7.84
CA GLN A 60 14.78 11.16 9.19
C GLN A 60 15.98 11.66 9.93
N SER A 61 16.99 11.95 9.23
CA SER A 61 18.23 12.33 9.91
C SER A 61 18.18 13.65 10.50
#